data_0195c1cb03091ad38d757edc1907ddd7
#
_entry.id   0195c1cb03091ad38d757edc1907ddd7
#
_cell.length_a   1.000
_cell.length_b   1.000
_cell.length_c   1.000
_cell.angle_alpha   90.00
_cell.angle_beta   90.00
_cell.angle_gamma   90.00
#
_symmetry.space_group_name_H-M   'P 1'
#
loop_
_entity.id
_entity.type
_entity.pdbx_description
1 polymer ?
#
loop_
_entity_poly.entity_id
_entity_poly.type
_entity_poly.pdbx_seq_one_letter_code
_entity_poly.pdbx_strand_id
1 'polypeptide(L)'
;SVKIKDVNGDGKINADDRTPISRDPDFTLSLNTTLKWKGFDFYMDWYGVSGRKIRNGYLSESNSGGSLQGKLNGVKVNYWTPFNPSNEFPRPSHNTNVTYHGSLAIQDASYIRLRTLQLGYTFPTTWIKKLQLQKLRVYATATNLLTFTDFLSYSPELTPGAYPESKQYVFGINVSF
;
A
#
# COMPACT_ATOMS: atom_id res chain seq x y z
N SER A 1 -10.73 4.79 -27.51
CA SER A 1 -11.36 6.01 -26.97
C SER A 1 -11.79 5.76 -25.53
N VAL A 2 -11.72 6.78 -24.69
CA VAL A 2 -12.26 6.72 -23.34
C VAL A 2 -13.78 6.90 -23.41
N LYS A 3 -14.51 6.03 -22.74
CA LYS A 3 -15.96 6.18 -22.59
C LYS A 3 -16.23 7.04 -21.34
N ILE A 4 -16.77 8.22 -21.54
CA ILE A 4 -17.12 9.14 -20.47
C ILE A 4 -18.57 8.90 -20.07
N LYS A 5 -18.86 8.94 -18.78
CA LYS A 5 -20.21 8.77 -18.26
C LYS A 5 -20.86 10.13 -18.15
N ASP A 6 -22.03 10.28 -18.75
CA ASP A 6 -22.96 11.34 -18.47
C ASP A 6 -23.60 11.06 -17.09
N VAL A 7 -23.27 11.87 -16.11
CA VAL A 7 -23.65 11.63 -14.71
C VAL A 7 -25.04 12.20 -14.42
N ASN A 8 -25.38 13.35 -15.01
CA ASN A 8 -26.66 14.02 -14.82
C ASN A 8 -27.76 13.59 -15.83
N GLY A 9 -27.35 12.89 -16.92
CA GLY A 9 -28.28 12.34 -17.92
C GLY A 9 -28.82 13.38 -18.89
N ASP A 10 -28.13 14.52 -19.07
CA ASP A 10 -28.60 15.60 -19.97
C ASP A 10 -28.18 15.44 -21.43
N GLY A 11 -27.42 14.37 -21.74
CA GLY A 11 -26.92 14.05 -23.08
C GLY A 11 -25.70 14.87 -23.50
N LYS A 12 -25.09 15.65 -22.59
CA LYS A 12 -23.91 16.47 -22.85
C LYS A 12 -22.82 16.15 -21.85
N ILE A 13 -21.60 15.98 -22.32
CA ILE A 13 -20.44 15.79 -21.44
C ILE A 13 -19.78 17.14 -21.15
N ASN A 14 -19.91 17.59 -19.91
CA ASN A 14 -19.42 18.92 -19.48
C ASN A 14 -18.92 18.91 -18.02
N ALA A 15 -18.81 20.10 -17.41
CA ALA A 15 -18.33 20.24 -16.03
C ALA A 15 -19.32 19.69 -14.99
N ASP A 16 -20.60 19.60 -15.32
CA ASP A 16 -21.66 19.14 -14.43
C ASP A 16 -21.61 17.62 -14.22
N ASP A 17 -20.88 16.90 -15.09
CA ASP A 17 -20.60 15.46 -14.96
C ASP A 17 -19.43 15.15 -14.02
N ARG A 18 -18.85 16.15 -13.39
CA ARG A 18 -17.74 15.92 -12.44
C ARG A 18 -18.27 15.39 -11.13
N THR A 19 -17.73 14.24 -10.71
CA THR A 19 -18.04 13.63 -9.43
C THR A 19 -16.91 13.93 -8.43
N PRO A 20 -17.19 14.41 -7.24
CA PRO A 20 -16.16 14.56 -6.21
C PRO A 20 -15.63 13.19 -5.81
N ILE A 21 -14.32 13.10 -5.63
CA ILE A 21 -13.64 11.88 -5.18
C ILE A 21 -12.95 12.20 -3.87
N SER A 22 -13.41 11.56 -2.78
CA SER A 22 -12.73 11.66 -1.49
C SER A 22 -11.40 10.92 -1.51
N ARG A 23 -10.41 11.49 -0.83
CA ARG A 23 -9.15 10.82 -0.52
C ARG A 23 -9.16 10.14 0.83
N ASP A 24 -10.14 10.48 1.66
CA ASP A 24 -10.28 9.91 2.98
C ASP A 24 -10.77 8.46 2.86
N PRO A 25 -10.26 7.57 3.70
CA PRO A 25 -10.73 6.20 3.71
C PRO A 25 -12.17 6.12 4.23
N ASP A 26 -12.91 5.13 3.77
CA ASP A 26 -14.25 4.83 4.28
C ASP A 26 -14.16 4.33 5.73
N PHE A 27 -13.16 3.49 6.01
CA PHE A 27 -12.84 3.06 7.38
C PHE A 27 -11.39 2.59 7.51
N THR A 28 -10.92 2.57 8.75
CA THR A 28 -9.63 1.98 9.14
C THR A 28 -9.85 0.92 10.20
N LEU A 29 -9.04 -0.13 10.16
CA LEU A 29 -9.07 -1.24 11.09
C LEU A 29 -7.70 -1.46 11.70
N SER A 30 -7.66 -1.74 13.02
CA SER A 30 -6.46 -2.20 13.69
C SER A 30 -6.76 -3.45 14.51
N LEU A 31 -5.90 -4.46 14.37
CA LEU A 31 -5.98 -5.70 15.12
C LEU A 31 -4.65 -5.97 15.80
N ASN A 32 -4.64 -5.84 17.13
CA ASN A 32 -3.48 -6.13 17.98
C ASN A 32 -3.69 -7.46 18.68
N THR A 33 -2.72 -8.34 18.57
CA THR A 33 -2.75 -9.65 19.24
C THR A 33 -1.50 -9.84 20.07
N THR A 34 -1.69 -10.23 21.33
CA THR A 34 -0.60 -10.59 22.25
C THR A 34 -0.87 -11.97 22.82
N LEU A 35 0.06 -12.89 22.65
CA LEU A 35 0.01 -14.24 23.21
C LEU A 35 1.24 -14.46 24.11
N LYS A 36 1.03 -15.08 25.26
CA LYS A 36 2.11 -15.46 26.18
C LYS A 36 1.94 -16.92 26.60
N TRP A 37 3.00 -17.70 26.46
CA TRP A 37 2.95 -19.10 26.82
C TRP A 37 4.35 -19.64 27.16
N LYS A 38 4.51 -20.16 28.40
CA LYS A 38 5.74 -20.82 28.86
C LYS A 38 7.04 -20.08 28.54
N GLY A 39 7.06 -18.77 28.78
CA GLY A 39 8.23 -17.92 28.52
C GLY A 39 8.27 -17.31 27.12
N PHE A 40 7.50 -17.81 26.18
CA PHE A 40 7.31 -17.16 24.88
C PHE A 40 6.34 -15.99 25.00
N ASP A 41 6.67 -14.91 24.32
CA ASP A 41 5.77 -13.80 24.04
C ASP A 41 5.73 -13.53 22.54
N PHE A 42 4.54 -13.42 22.03
CA PHE A 42 4.23 -13.15 20.64
C PHE A 42 3.34 -11.91 20.55
N TYR A 43 3.71 -10.99 19.68
CA TYR A 43 2.90 -9.80 19.39
C TYR A 43 2.79 -9.59 17.89
N MET A 44 1.62 -9.26 17.43
CA MET A 44 1.39 -8.78 16.06
C MET A 44 0.43 -7.62 16.05
N ASP A 45 0.68 -6.69 15.13
CA ASP A 45 -0.14 -5.52 14.86
C ASP A 45 -0.47 -5.48 13.37
N TRP A 46 -1.75 -5.67 13.07
CA TRP A 46 -2.31 -5.52 11.74
C TRP A 46 -3.05 -4.19 11.63
N TYR A 47 -2.87 -3.55 10.51
CA TYR A 47 -3.56 -2.32 10.19
C TYR A 47 -4.13 -2.38 8.78
N GLY A 48 -5.38 -1.98 8.62
CA GLY A 48 -6.11 -1.96 7.36
C GLY A 48 -6.72 -0.59 7.08
N VAL A 49 -6.75 -0.24 5.81
CA VAL A 49 -7.40 0.96 5.28
C VAL A 49 -8.25 0.53 4.09
N SER A 50 -9.48 0.96 4.04
CA SER A 50 -10.41 0.64 2.94
C SER A 50 -11.05 1.89 2.37
N GLY A 51 -11.25 1.91 1.05
CA GLY A 51 -11.93 2.97 0.32
C GLY A 51 -11.08 4.20 0.02
N ARG A 52 -9.81 4.22 0.44
CA ARG A 52 -8.90 5.34 0.16
C ARG A 52 -8.59 5.43 -1.32
N LYS A 53 -8.71 6.62 -1.90
CA LYS A 53 -8.38 6.85 -3.32
C LYS A 53 -7.21 7.81 -3.45
N ILE A 54 -6.22 7.42 -4.26
CA ILE A 54 -5.02 8.22 -4.50
C ILE A 54 -4.85 8.42 -6.00
N ARG A 55 -4.49 9.64 -6.40
CA ARG A 55 -4.05 9.89 -7.76
C ARG A 55 -2.64 9.34 -7.93
N ASN A 56 -2.51 8.31 -8.75
CA ASN A 56 -1.23 7.75 -9.12
C ASN A 56 -0.64 8.51 -10.30
N GLY A 57 0.36 9.37 -10.04
CA GLY A 57 1.01 10.18 -11.07
C GLY A 57 1.66 9.35 -12.17
N TYR A 58 2.16 8.18 -11.84
CA TYR A 58 2.75 7.26 -12.83
C TYR A 58 1.76 6.81 -13.89
N LEU A 59 0.50 6.60 -13.53
CA LEU A 59 -0.55 6.27 -14.49
C LEU A 59 -0.99 7.48 -15.30
N SER A 60 -1.06 8.65 -14.69
CA SER A 60 -1.41 9.91 -15.35
C SER A 60 -0.44 10.23 -16.47
N GLU A 61 0.85 10.14 -16.20
CA GLU A 61 1.89 10.41 -17.19
C GLU A 61 1.92 9.37 -18.31
N SER A 62 1.62 8.11 -18.02
CA SER A 62 1.51 7.05 -19.02
C SER A 62 0.36 7.31 -20.01
N ASN A 63 -0.68 7.99 -19.56
CA ASN A 63 -1.88 8.27 -20.36
C ASN A 63 -1.85 9.62 -21.08
N SER A 64 -0.93 10.52 -20.73
CA SER A 64 -0.93 11.89 -21.29
C SER A 64 -0.31 12.01 -22.67
N GLY A 65 -0.04 10.91 -23.38
CA GLY A 65 0.54 10.94 -24.73
C GLY A 65 1.92 11.59 -24.81
N GLY A 66 2.43 12.05 -23.68
CA GLY A 66 3.71 12.70 -23.58
C GLY A 66 4.90 11.75 -23.81
N SER A 67 6.07 12.32 -23.87
CA SER A 67 7.33 11.62 -24.00
C SER A 67 7.42 10.42 -23.05
N LEU A 68 7.91 9.31 -23.53
CA LEU A 68 8.27 8.15 -22.71
C LEU A 68 9.50 8.42 -21.82
N GLN A 69 10.09 9.60 -21.92
CA GLN A 69 11.20 10.01 -21.09
C GLN A 69 10.78 10.06 -19.61
N GLY A 70 11.58 9.45 -18.77
CA GLY A 70 11.35 9.42 -17.32
C GLY A 70 10.33 8.40 -16.83
N LYS A 71 9.76 7.57 -17.69
CA LYS A 71 8.82 6.50 -17.28
C LYS A 71 9.55 5.24 -16.86
N LEU A 72 10.33 5.37 -15.80
CA LEU A 72 11.24 4.33 -15.33
C LEU A 72 10.71 3.53 -14.14
N ASN A 73 9.43 3.71 -13.80
CA ASN A 73 8.85 3.12 -12.59
C ASN A 73 8.49 1.64 -12.71
N GLY A 74 8.62 1.04 -13.90
CA GLY A 74 8.28 -0.36 -14.12
C GLY A 74 6.79 -0.71 -13.98
N VAL A 75 5.91 0.26 -13.80
CA VAL A 75 4.47 0.04 -13.69
C VAL A 75 3.93 -0.42 -15.04
N LYS A 76 3.41 -1.64 -15.06
CA LYS A 76 2.73 -2.19 -16.23
C LYS A 76 1.30 -1.71 -16.26
N VAL A 77 0.93 -1.02 -17.32
CA VAL A 77 -0.44 -0.55 -17.56
C VAL A 77 -1.11 -1.47 -18.58
N ASN A 78 -2.26 -1.98 -18.23
CA ASN A 78 -3.06 -2.86 -19.09
C ASN A 78 -3.86 -2.02 -20.10
N TYR A 79 -3.19 -1.47 -21.11
CA TYR A 79 -3.83 -0.67 -22.13
C TYR A 79 -4.39 -1.51 -23.28
N TRP A 80 -5.41 -0.99 -23.93
CA TRP A 80 -6.07 -1.63 -25.05
C TRP A 80 -5.16 -1.71 -26.28
N THR A 81 -5.08 -2.90 -26.88
CA THR A 81 -4.53 -3.12 -28.23
C THR A 81 -5.42 -4.12 -28.98
N PRO A 82 -5.31 -4.24 -30.31
CA PRO A 82 -6.04 -5.28 -31.06
C PRO A 82 -5.76 -6.70 -30.57
N PHE A 83 -4.56 -6.94 -29.99
CA PHE A 83 -4.13 -8.23 -29.47
C PHE A 83 -4.37 -8.39 -27.97
N ASN A 84 -4.69 -7.31 -27.27
CA ASN A 84 -5.03 -7.26 -25.87
C ASN A 84 -6.22 -6.33 -25.62
N PRO A 85 -7.46 -6.78 -25.93
CA PRO A 85 -8.65 -5.99 -25.61
C PRO A 85 -8.75 -5.75 -24.10
N SER A 86 -8.70 -4.49 -23.69
CA SER A 86 -8.79 -4.07 -22.28
C SER A 86 -9.75 -2.90 -22.15
N ASN A 87 -10.47 -2.85 -21.03
CA ASN A 87 -11.34 -1.75 -20.66
C ASN A 87 -10.73 -0.84 -19.57
N GLU A 88 -9.49 -1.11 -19.14
CA GLU A 88 -8.84 -0.37 -18.07
C GLU A 88 -8.21 0.93 -18.57
N PHE A 89 -7.42 0.84 -19.63
CA PHE A 89 -6.75 2.00 -20.21
C PHE A 89 -6.92 2.07 -21.72
N PRO A 90 -7.04 3.28 -22.28
CA PRO A 90 -7.16 3.47 -23.71
C PRO A 90 -5.88 3.08 -24.45
N ARG A 91 -6.00 2.92 -25.76
CA ARG A 91 -4.85 2.71 -26.66
C ARG A 91 -3.85 3.85 -26.49
N PRO A 92 -2.55 3.57 -26.34
CA PRO A 92 -1.51 4.58 -26.36
C PRO A 92 -1.55 5.37 -27.67
N SER A 93 -1.49 6.70 -27.56
CA SER A 93 -1.47 7.60 -28.72
C SER A 93 -0.43 8.67 -28.51
N HIS A 94 0.38 8.92 -29.53
CA HIS A 94 1.46 9.90 -29.45
C HIS A 94 0.98 11.36 -29.54
N ASN A 95 -0.16 11.60 -30.17
CA ASN A 95 -0.59 12.95 -30.56
C ASN A 95 -1.97 13.39 -30.05
N THR A 96 -2.61 12.62 -29.20
CA THR A 96 -3.94 12.97 -28.69
C THR A 96 -3.94 13.16 -27.20
N ASN A 97 -4.19 14.40 -26.78
CA ASN A 97 -4.67 14.64 -25.43
C ASN A 97 -6.03 13.97 -25.28
N VAL A 98 -6.06 12.93 -24.48
CA VAL A 98 -7.34 12.31 -24.10
C VAL A 98 -8.05 13.28 -23.18
N THR A 99 -9.09 13.94 -23.66
CA THR A 99 -9.91 14.83 -22.86
C THR A 99 -10.54 14.03 -21.71
N TYR A 100 -10.60 14.60 -20.51
CA TYR A 100 -11.23 14.00 -19.32
C TYR A 100 -10.57 12.71 -18.78
N HIS A 101 -9.28 12.52 -19.00
CA HIS A 101 -8.54 11.34 -18.56
C HIS A 101 -8.12 11.34 -17.07
N GLY A 102 -8.42 12.41 -16.33
CA GLY A 102 -7.95 12.58 -14.94
C GLY A 102 -8.36 11.46 -13.99
N SER A 103 -9.52 10.85 -14.22
CA SER A 103 -10.01 9.73 -13.40
C SER A 103 -9.25 8.42 -13.62
N LEU A 104 -8.60 8.23 -14.76
CA LEU A 104 -7.81 7.02 -15.05
C LEU A 104 -6.59 6.89 -14.15
N ALA A 105 -6.10 8.01 -13.62
CA ALA A 105 -4.98 8.02 -12.68
C ALA A 105 -5.40 7.79 -11.22
N ILE A 106 -6.71 7.76 -10.93
CA ILE A 106 -7.21 7.57 -9.58
C ILE A 106 -7.36 6.08 -9.32
N GLN A 107 -6.63 5.58 -8.33
CA GLN A 107 -6.66 4.19 -7.93
C GLN A 107 -7.17 4.04 -6.51
N ASP A 108 -7.75 2.87 -6.24
CA ASP A 108 -7.99 2.40 -4.89
C ASP A 108 -6.64 2.08 -4.24
N ALA A 109 -6.40 2.70 -3.09
CA ALA A 109 -5.22 2.49 -2.26
C ALA A 109 -5.58 1.80 -0.94
N SER A 110 -6.60 0.97 -0.97
CA SER A 110 -6.93 0.07 0.13
C SER A 110 -5.79 -0.93 0.36
N TYR A 111 -5.53 -1.25 1.62
CA TYR A 111 -4.48 -2.18 1.97
C TYR A 111 -4.68 -2.79 3.35
N ILE A 112 -4.02 -3.92 3.58
CA ILE A 112 -3.82 -4.52 4.90
C ILE A 112 -2.32 -4.73 5.09
N ARG A 113 -1.78 -4.28 6.23
CA ARG A 113 -0.36 -4.37 6.55
C ARG A 113 -0.12 -5.00 7.91
N LEU A 114 0.82 -5.92 7.95
CA LEU A 114 1.44 -6.37 9.21
C LEU A 114 2.54 -5.36 9.58
N ARG A 115 2.16 -4.40 10.44
CA ARG A 115 3.04 -3.31 10.87
C ARG A 115 4.14 -3.79 11.79
N THR A 116 3.79 -4.67 12.73
CA THR A 116 4.74 -5.18 13.70
C THR A 116 4.49 -6.66 13.94
N LEU A 117 5.55 -7.43 13.90
CA LEU A 117 5.59 -8.81 14.35
C LEU A 117 6.76 -8.96 15.33
N GLN A 118 6.49 -9.43 16.54
CA GLN A 118 7.52 -9.68 17.54
C GLN A 118 7.37 -11.06 18.13
N LEU A 119 8.48 -11.76 18.27
CA LEU A 119 8.61 -13.00 19.01
C LEU A 119 9.70 -12.82 20.05
N GLY A 120 9.38 -13.10 21.30
CA GLY A 120 10.33 -13.07 22.42
C GLY A 120 10.31 -14.35 23.18
N TYR A 121 11.42 -14.64 23.87
CA TYR A 121 11.53 -15.73 24.83
C TYR A 121 12.24 -15.27 26.08
N THR A 122 11.59 -15.44 27.22
CA THR A 122 12.14 -15.18 28.54
C THR A 122 12.59 -16.50 29.16
N PHE A 123 13.88 -16.61 29.43
CA PHE A 123 14.46 -17.82 30.00
C PHE A 123 14.00 -18.04 31.45
N PRO A 124 13.72 -19.28 31.83
CA PRO A 124 13.42 -19.64 33.22
C PRO A 124 14.55 -19.22 34.15
N THR A 125 14.21 -18.70 35.32
CA THR A 125 15.18 -18.26 36.33
C THR A 125 16.13 -19.38 36.78
N THR A 126 15.65 -20.63 36.77
CA THR A 126 16.47 -21.80 37.09
C THR A 126 17.68 -21.98 36.17
N TRP A 127 17.56 -21.59 34.89
CA TRP A 127 18.63 -21.71 33.89
C TRP A 127 19.66 -20.59 34.02
N ILE A 128 19.18 -19.37 34.33
CA ILE A 128 20.01 -18.16 34.34
C ILE A 128 20.62 -17.87 35.72
N LYS A 129 20.16 -18.54 36.78
CA LYS A 129 20.65 -18.34 38.16
C LYS A 129 22.16 -18.59 38.30
N LYS A 130 22.72 -19.54 37.55
CA LYS A 130 24.17 -19.80 37.54
C LYS A 130 24.98 -18.62 36.98
N LEU A 131 24.33 -17.75 36.15
CA LEU A 131 24.94 -16.56 35.59
C LEU A 131 24.71 -15.30 36.46
N GLN A 132 24.12 -15.47 37.64
CA GLN A 132 23.75 -14.38 38.55
C GLN A 132 22.80 -13.36 37.93
N LEU A 133 21.98 -13.80 36.95
CA LEU A 133 20.98 -12.97 36.28
C LEU A 133 19.62 -13.16 36.92
N GLN A 134 18.88 -12.05 37.06
CA GLN A 134 17.49 -12.06 37.51
C GLN A 134 16.55 -12.30 36.34
N LYS A 135 16.89 -11.75 35.16
CA LYS A 135 16.06 -11.92 33.95
C LYS A 135 16.95 -11.93 32.72
N LEU A 136 16.62 -12.82 31.79
CA LEU A 136 17.19 -12.86 30.44
C LEU A 136 16.05 -13.07 29.46
N ARG A 137 15.88 -12.14 28.52
CA ARG A 137 14.92 -12.26 27.43
C ARG A 137 15.61 -11.95 26.10
N VAL A 138 15.42 -12.80 25.11
CA VAL A 138 15.80 -12.55 23.72
C VAL A 138 14.54 -12.27 22.90
N TYR A 139 14.64 -11.41 21.89
CA TYR A 139 13.51 -11.14 21.03
C TYR A 139 13.94 -10.77 19.62
N ALA A 140 13.05 -11.01 18.69
CA ALA A 140 13.14 -10.55 17.31
C ALA A 140 11.88 -9.77 16.97
N THR A 141 12.06 -8.62 16.32
CA THR A 141 10.94 -7.78 15.84
C THR A 141 11.13 -7.51 14.36
N ALA A 142 10.05 -7.66 13.59
CA ALA A 142 9.97 -7.24 12.19
C ALA A 142 8.93 -6.14 12.05
N THR A 143 9.25 -5.07 11.31
CA THR A 143 8.29 -4.01 11.01
C THR A 143 8.05 -3.90 9.51
N ASN A 144 6.81 -3.52 9.14
CA ASN A 144 6.33 -3.42 7.75
C ASN A 144 6.58 -4.70 6.93
N LEU A 145 6.41 -5.87 7.58
CA LEU A 145 6.81 -7.16 7.02
C LEU A 145 6.01 -7.54 5.77
N LEU A 146 4.68 -7.40 5.84
CA LEU A 146 3.77 -7.76 4.78
C LEU A 146 2.79 -6.61 4.49
N THR A 147 2.54 -6.37 3.21
CA THR A 147 1.50 -5.44 2.76
C THR A 147 0.74 -6.09 1.62
N PHE A 148 -0.57 -6.13 1.73
CA PHE A 148 -1.48 -6.63 0.71
C PHE A 148 -2.26 -5.44 0.15
N THR A 149 -2.11 -5.17 -1.14
CA THR A 149 -2.75 -4.05 -1.83
C THR A 149 -2.72 -4.29 -3.34
N ASP A 150 -3.71 -3.79 -4.04
CA ASP A 150 -3.75 -3.74 -5.51
C ASP A 150 -3.22 -2.40 -6.05
N PHE A 151 -2.79 -1.51 -5.17
CA PHE A 151 -2.25 -0.21 -5.56
C PHE A 151 -0.92 -0.34 -6.30
N LEU A 152 -0.84 0.22 -7.50
CA LEU A 152 0.31 0.11 -8.39
C LEU A 152 1.40 1.13 -8.06
N SER A 153 1.97 1.04 -6.87
CA SER A 153 3.12 1.85 -6.43
C SER A 153 3.87 1.14 -5.31
N TYR A 154 4.94 1.76 -4.82
CA TYR A 154 5.77 1.21 -3.73
C TYR A 154 5.03 1.12 -2.40
N SER A 155 4.13 2.06 -2.12
CA SER A 155 3.36 2.08 -0.89
C SER A 155 1.98 2.69 -1.11
N PRO A 156 0.90 2.08 -0.60
CA PRO A 156 -0.44 2.65 -0.64
C PRO A 156 -0.66 3.76 0.39
N GLU A 157 0.27 3.96 1.33
CA GLU A 157 0.19 5.03 2.34
C GLU A 157 0.74 6.35 1.83
N LEU A 158 1.69 6.28 0.90
CA LEU A 158 2.45 7.43 0.44
C LEU A 158 1.96 7.93 -0.91
N THR A 159 2.23 9.20 -1.19
CA THR A 159 2.06 9.75 -2.53
C THR A 159 3.05 9.05 -3.48
N PRO A 160 2.66 8.69 -4.69
CA PRO A 160 3.57 8.15 -5.68
C PRO A 160 4.77 9.05 -5.89
N GLY A 161 5.97 8.46 -5.85
CA GLY A 161 7.25 9.20 -5.92
C GLY A 161 7.90 9.46 -4.56
N ALA A 162 7.21 9.26 -3.44
CA ALA A 162 7.85 9.28 -2.13
C ALA A 162 8.67 8.00 -1.88
N TYR A 163 9.65 8.09 -1.00
CA TYR A 163 10.44 6.92 -0.60
C TYR A 163 9.55 5.92 0.15
N PRO A 164 9.59 4.62 -0.22
CA PRO A 164 8.81 3.60 0.46
C PRO A 164 9.28 3.40 1.89
N GLU A 165 8.37 2.94 2.74
CA GLU A 165 8.70 2.51 4.08
C GLU A 165 9.63 1.29 4.03
N SER A 166 10.69 1.32 4.84
CA SER A 166 11.61 0.21 4.95
C SER A 166 11.03 -0.95 5.76
N LYS A 167 11.35 -2.16 5.36
CA LYS A 167 11.22 -3.33 6.25
C LYS A 167 12.40 -3.34 7.19
N GLN A 168 12.14 -3.51 8.48
CA GLN A 168 13.19 -3.54 9.49
C GLN A 168 13.13 -4.84 10.28
N TYR A 169 14.29 -5.37 10.62
CA TYR A 169 14.45 -6.53 11.47
C TYR A 169 15.37 -6.14 12.64
N VAL A 170 14.88 -6.31 13.85
CA VAL A 170 15.59 -5.97 15.06
C VAL A 170 15.70 -7.22 15.92
N PHE A 171 16.92 -7.54 16.35
CA PHE A 171 17.19 -8.60 17.32
C PHE A 171 17.71 -7.94 18.59
N GLY A 172 17.18 -8.34 19.72
CA GLY A 172 17.56 -7.73 21.01
C GLY A 172 17.62 -8.72 22.15
N ILE A 173 18.38 -8.32 23.16
CA ILE A 173 18.55 -9.05 24.40
C ILE A 173 18.27 -8.09 25.55
N ASN A 174 17.39 -8.48 26.46
CA ASN A 174 17.13 -7.77 27.71
C ASN A 174 17.72 -8.58 28.86
N VAL A 175 18.60 -7.96 29.62
CA VAL A 175 19.28 -8.58 30.78
C VAL A 175 19.01 -7.73 32.01
N SER A 176 18.69 -8.40 33.14
CA SER A 176 18.63 -7.78 34.48
C SER A 176 19.50 -8.58 35.43
N PHE A 177 20.27 -7.88 36.25
CA PHE A 177 21.17 -8.41 37.25
C PHE A 177 20.57 -8.29 38.63
#